data_fe94f8c5a4f7f1df02da2b7b1e81778d
#
_entry.id   fe94f8c5a4f7f1df02da2b7b1e81778d
#
_cell.length_a   1.000
_cell.length_b   1.000
_cell.length_c   1.000
_cell.angle_alpha   90.00
_cell.angle_beta   90.00
_cell.angle_gamma   90.00
#
_symmetry.space_group_name_H-M   'P 1'
#
loop_
_entity.id
_entity.type
_entity.pdbx_description
1 polymer ?
#
loop_
_entity_poly.entity_id
_entity_poly.type
_entity_poly.pdbx_seq_one_letter_code
_entity_poly.pdbx_strand_id
1 'polypeptide(L)'
;MEIKYSKLHPHAKEPFRANTSDAGYDLFSTDYVALEPFQRKLISTGINVEIPEGFYGRVAPRSGLACKKGIDVMAGVIDSGYRGEVKVLLINLNFEGYNLKP
;
A
#
# COMPACT_ATOMS: atom_id res chain seq x y z
N MET A 1 6.07 -4.28 -19.72
CA MET A 1 6.93 -4.61 -18.56
C MET A 1 6.15 -5.44 -17.58
N GLU A 2 6.75 -6.48 -17.08
CA GLU A 2 6.12 -7.39 -16.12
C GLU A 2 6.75 -7.23 -14.76
N ILE A 3 5.91 -7.11 -13.73
CA ILE A 3 6.37 -7.05 -12.34
C ILE A 3 5.87 -8.31 -11.63
N LYS A 4 6.81 -9.09 -11.13
CA LYS A 4 6.51 -10.33 -10.41
C LYS A 4 6.22 -10.01 -8.95
N TYR A 5 5.30 -10.77 -8.36
CA TYR A 5 4.99 -10.68 -6.95
C TYR A 5 4.81 -12.08 -6.36
N SER A 6 4.92 -12.18 -5.04
CA SER A 6 4.64 -13.41 -4.31
C SER A 6 3.78 -13.10 -3.11
N LYS A 7 2.88 -14.00 -2.76
CA LYS A 7 2.13 -13.94 -1.51
C LYS A 7 2.96 -14.58 -0.41
N LEU A 8 3.08 -13.91 0.72
CA LEU A 8 3.86 -14.39 1.86
C LEU A 8 3.02 -15.16 2.87
N HIS A 9 1.70 -15.06 2.77
CA HIS A 9 0.78 -15.89 3.58
C HIS A 9 -0.61 -15.95 2.93
N PRO A 10 -1.48 -16.87 3.42
CA PRO A 10 -2.77 -17.16 2.75
C PRO A 10 -3.75 -15.99 2.68
N HIS A 11 -3.65 -15.04 3.63
CA HIS A 11 -4.56 -13.89 3.66
C HIS A 11 -4.16 -12.75 2.74
N ALA A 12 -2.98 -12.85 2.13
CA ALA A 12 -2.53 -11.81 1.21
C ALA A 12 -3.37 -11.79 -0.05
N LYS A 13 -3.65 -10.59 -0.53
CA LYS A 13 -4.36 -10.39 -1.80
C LYS A 13 -3.38 -9.90 -2.85
N GLU A 14 -3.58 -10.35 -4.08
CA GLU A 14 -2.75 -9.87 -5.18
C GLU A 14 -3.05 -8.40 -5.49
N PRO A 15 -2.06 -7.65 -5.98
CA PRO A 15 -2.29 -6.29 -6.45
C PRO A 15 -3.36 -6.28 -7.54
N PHE A 16 -4.26 -5.33 -7.47
CA PHE A 16 -5.43 -5.28 -8.35
C PHE A 16 -5.52 -3.94 -9.07
N ARG A 17 -5.84 -4.01 -10.35
CA ARG A 17 -6.09 -2.82 -11.18
C ARG A 17 -7.42 -3.02 -11.91
N ALA A 18 -8.40 -2.16 -11.58
CA ALA A 18 -9.76 -2.28 -12.13
C ALA A 18 -9.80 -2.03 -13.63
N ASN A 19 -9.01 -1.07 -14.12
CA ASN A 19 -8.95 -0.70 -15.53
C ASN A 19 -7.51 -0.70 -16.01
N THR A 20 -7.31 -1.09 -17.26
CA THR A 20 -5.96 -1.08 -17.85
C THR A 20 -5.38 0.32 -17.98
N SER A 21 -6.23 1.35 -17.95
CA SER A 21 -5.82 2.76 -17.98
C SER A 21 -5.43 3.32 -16.63
N ASP A 22 -5.69 2.59 -15.52
CA ASP A 22 -5.31 3.06 -14.19
C ASP A 22 -3.79 3.09 -14.06
N ALA A 23 -3.29 4.16 -13.42
CA ALA A 23 -1.85 4.39 -13.31
C ALA A 23 -1.17 3.36 -12.40
N GLY A 24 -1.85 2.91 -11.36
CA GLY A 24 -1.28 2.02 -10.38
C GLY A 24 -2.18 0.85 -10.03
N TYR A 25 -1.63 -0.06 -9.24
CA TYR A 25 -2.35 -1.20 -8.69
C TYR A 25 -2.72 -0.91 -7.24
N ASP A 26 -3.92 -1.32 -6.84
CA ASP A 26 -4.34 -1.27 -5.45
C ASP A 26 -3.62 -2.35 -4.65
N LEU A 27 -3.15 -1.97 -3.47
CA LEU A 27 -2.62 -2.89 -2.47
C LEU A 27 -3.63 -3.00 -1.34
N PHE A 28 -3.60 -4.13 -0.65
CA PHE A 28 -4.60 -4.44 0.38
C PHE A 28 -3.92 -4.77 1.70
N SER A 29 -4.50 -4.27 2.78
CA SER A 29 -4.10 -4.67 4.13
C SER A 29 -4.47 -6.13 4.37
N THR A 30 -3.64 -6.85 5.11
CA THR A 30 -3.96 -8.22 5.53
C THR A 30 -4.90 -8.25 6.72
N ASP A 31 -5.01 -7.15 7.47
CA ASP A 31 -5.72 -7.08 8.74
C ASP A 31 -6.66 -5.88 8.81
N TYR A 32 -7.58 -5.92 9.78
CA TYR A 32 -8.30 -4.74 10.19
C TYR A 32 -7.39 -3.86 11.03
N VAL A 33 -7.29 -2.58 10.70
CA VAL A 33 -6.41 -1.64 11.40
C VAL A 33 -7.18 -0.37 11.72
N ALA A 34 -7.19 0.02 12.98
CA ALA A 34 -7.73 1.31 13.40
C ALA A 34 -6.62 2.35 13.37
N LEU A 35 -6.83 3.44 12.63
CA LEU A 35 -5.93 4.60 12.60
C LEU A 35 -6.58 5.72 13.38
N GLU A 36 -6.02 6.01 14.55
CA GLU A 36 -6.46 7.15 15.37
C GLU A 36 -6.09 8.47 14.69
N PRO A 37 -6.73 9.58 15.07
CA PRO A 37 -6.34 10.88 14.52
C PRO A 37 -4.84 11.15 14.67
N PHE A 38 -4.21 11.56 13.58
CA PHE A 38 -2.78 11.91 13.48
C PHE A 38 -1.81 10.77 13.83
N GLN A 39 -2.32 9.54 13.88
CA GLN A 39 -1.51 8.35 14.10
C GLN A 39 -0.96 7.83 12.77
N ARG A 40 0.28 7.35 12.79
CA ARG A 40 0.83 6.58 11.67
C ARG A 40 1.04 5.13 12.09
N LYS A 41 0.79 4.22 11.16
CA LYS A 41 1.01 2.79 11.37
C LYS A 41 1.60 2.16 10.11
N LEU A 42 2.45 1.19 10.32
CA LEU A 42 3.00 0.38 9.24
C LEU A 42 2.04 -0.78 8.96
N ILE A 43 1.50 -0.81 7.76
CA ILE A 43 0.45 -1.75 7.35
C ILE A 43 1.05 -2.86 6.52
N SER A 44 0.79 -4.11 6.91
CA SER A 44 1.23 -5.29 6.18
C SER A 44 0.33 -5.55 4.97
N THR A 45 0.93 -5.86 3.84
CA THR A 45 0.21 -6.27 2.62
C THR A 45 0.31 -7.77 2.37
N GLY A 46 1.27 -8.44 3.00
CA GLY A 46 1.51 -9.87 2.84
C GLY A 46 2.09 -10.26 1.50
N ILE A 47 2.61 -9.31 0.73
CA ILE A 47 3.25 -9.60 -0.56
C ILE A 47 4.64 -9.02 -0.63
N ASN A 48 5.47 -9.60 -1.49
CA ASN A 48 6.68 -8.97 -1.96
C ASN A 48 6.60 -8.76 -3.48
N VAL A 49 7.42 -7.87 -4.00
CA VAL A 49 7.46 -7.56 -5.42
C VAL A 49 8.90 -7.52 -5.90
N GLU A 50 9.10 -7.84 -7.18
CA GLU A 50 10.38 -7.67 -7.84
C GLU A 50 10.28 -6.47 -8.77
N ILE A 51 10.89 -5.37 -8.36
CA ILE A 51 10.98 -4.19 -9.21
C ILE A 51 12.19 -4.36 -10.12
N PRO A 52 12.02 -4.27 -11.45
CA PRO A 52 13.15 -4.41 -12.37
C PRO A 52 14.26 -3.38 -12.12
N GLU A 53 15.49 -3.78 -12.33
CA GLU A 53 16.63 -2.87 -12.23
C GLU A 53 16.45 -1.69 -13.19
N GLY A 54 16.83 -0.51 -12.75
CA GLY A 54 16.60 0.74 -13.48
C GLY A 54 15.27 1.43 -13.13
N PHE A 55 14.45 0.78 -12.28
CA PHE A 55 13.15 1.30 -11.82
C PHE A 55 13.11 1.29 -10.30
N TYR A 56 12.16 2.00 -9.75
CA TYR A 56 11.79 1.85 -8.35
C TYR A 56 10.26 1.74 -8.27
N GLY A 57 9.77 1.14 -7.17
CA GLY A 57 8.34 1.11 -6.90
C GLY A 57 7.95 2.31 -6.06
N ARG A 58 6.78 2.87 -6.33
CA ARG A 58 6.23 3.93 -5.51
C ARG A 58 4.86 3.53 -4.98
N VAL A 59 4.73 3.55 -3.66
CA VAL A 59 3.43 3.42 -3.01
C VAL A 59 2.88 4.82 -2.81
N ALA A 60 1.76 5.10 -3.43
CA ALA A 60 1.12 6.41 -3.39
C ALA A 60 -0.24 6.32 -2.68
N PRO A 61 -0.73 7.42 -2.08
CA PRO A 61 -2.05 7.42 -1.48
C PRO A 61 -3.14 7.32 -2.55
N ARG A 62 -4.30 6.81 -2.15
CA ARG A 62 -5.47 6.81 -3.01
C ARG A 62 -6.12 8.18 -2.94
N SER A 63 -6.38 8.79 -4.09
CA SER A 63 -6.88 10.17 -4.17
C SER A 63 -8.18 10.37 -3.40
N GLY A 64 -9.11 9.41 -3.47
CA GLY A 64 -10.37 9.50 -2.74
C GLY A 64 -10.20 9.47 -1.23
N LEU A 65 -9.37 8.57 -0.73
CA LEU A 65 -9.08 8.49 0.72
C LEU A 65 -8.30 9.71 1.20
N ALA A 66 -7.35 10.18 0.42
CA ALA A 66 -6.59 11.38 0.77
C ALA A 66 -7.50 12.60 0.83
N CYS A 67 -8.33 12.78 -0.19
CA CYS A 67 -9.21 13.94 -0.29
C CYS A 67 -10.32 13.94 0.77
N LYS A 68 -10.99 12.81 0.95
CA LYS A 68 -12.19 12.73 1.81
C LYS A 68 -11.89 12.41 3.26
N LYS A 69 -10.83 11.64 3.51
CA LYS A 69 -10.53 11.10 4.85
C LYS A 69 -9.18 11.54 5.39
N GLY A 70 -8.36 12.23 4.59
CA GLY A 70 -7.05 12.68 5.03
C GLY A 70 -6.05 11.56 5.27
N ILE A 71 -6.20 10.42 4.59
CA ILE A 71 -5.28 9.29 4.69
C ILE A 71 -4.17 9.46 3.66
N ASP A 72 -2.93 9.47 4.13
CA ASP A 72 -1.76 9.66 3.28
C ASP A 72 -0.75 8.54 3.49
N VAL A 73 0.18 8.42 2.56
CA VAL A 73 1.29 7.47 2.61
C VAL A 73 2.56 8.23 2.90
N MET A 74 3.30 7.80 3.92
CA MET A 74 4.63 8.32 4.22
C MET A 74 5.66 7.40 3.61
N ALA A 75 6.86 7.92 3.28
CA ALA A 75 7.91 7.19 2.58
C ALA A 75 7.40 6.67 1.23
N GLY A 76 7.40 5.37 1.02
CA GLY A 76 6.72 4.78 -0.14
C GLY A 76 7.63 4.36 -1.28
N VAL A 77 8.94 4.51 -1.15
CA VAL A 77 9.89 4.07 -2.18
C VAL A 77 10.26 2.60 -1.94
N ILE A 78 10.11 1.79 -2.99
CA ILE A 78 10.54 0.40 -3.00
C ILE A 78 11.72 0.29 -3.97
N ASP A 79 12.89 -0.01 -3.43
CA ASP A 79 14.10 -0.17 -4.24
C ASP A 79 14.04 -1.46 -5.06
N SER A 80 14.70 -1.49 -6.21
CA SER A 80 14.73 -2.66 -7.07
C SER A 80 15.32 -3.90 -6.39
N GLY A 81 16.23 -3.70 -5.44
CA GLY A 81 16.85 -4.80 -4.68
C GLY A 81 16.03 -5.29 -3.49
N TYR A 82 14.97 -4.59 -3.13
CA TYR A 82 14.18 -4.96 -1.96
C TYR A 82 13.35 -6.21 -2.23
N ARG A 83 13.52 -7.24 -1.41
CA ARG A 83 12.77 -8.51 -1.53
C ARG A 83 11.93 -8.83 -0.29
N GLY A 84 11.91 -7.93 0.68
CA GLY A 84 11.06 -8.09 1.86
C GLY A 84 9.60 -7.82 1.57
N GLU A 85 8.79 -7.96 2.61
CA GLU A 85 7.37 -7.64 2.51
C GLU A 85 7.16 -6.15 2.21
N VAL A 86 6.27 -5.87 1.28
CA VAL A 86 5.83 -4.50 1.02
C VAL A 86 4.91 -4.08 2.16
N LYS A 87 5.34 -3.12 2.94
CA LYS A 87 4.54 -2.53 4.01
C LYS A 87 4.29 -1.07 3.68
N VAL A 88 3.09 -0.61 4.02
CA VAL A 88 2.65 0.74 3.70
C VAL A 88 2.54 1.54 4.99
N LEU A 89 3.29 2.62 5.09
CA LEU A 89 3.23 3.52 6.24
C LEU A 89 2.12 4.54 6.00
N LEU A 90 0.96 4.32 6.64
CA LEU A 90 -0.19 5.21 6.54
C LEU A 90 -0.21 6.19 7.72
N ILE A 91 -0.64 7.41 7.43
CA ILE A 91 -0.92 8.41 8.45
C ILE A 91 -2.34 8.92 8.26
N ASN A 92 -3.03 9.12 9.39
CA ASN A 92 -4.37 9.72 9.41
C ASN A 92 -4.25 11.20 9.75
N LEU A 93 -4.44 12.06 8.77
CA LEU A 93 -4.37 13.52 8.93
C LEU A 93 -5.78 14.12 9.14
N ASN A 94 -6.62 13.42 9.89
CA ASN A 94 -7.98 13.85 10.17
C ASN A 94 -8.23 13.86 11.68
N PHE A 95 -9.22 14.61 12.10
CA PHE A 95 -9.68 14.61 13.50
C PHE A 95 -10.56 13.40 13.82
N GLU A 96 -11.01 12.68 12.83
CA GLU A 96 -11.77 11.43 12.99
C GLU A 96 -10.88 10.22 12.75
N GLY A 97 -11.09 9.16 13.52
CA GLY A 97 -10.43 7.88 13.30
C GLY A 97 -10.87 7.24 11.99
N TYR A 98 -10.03 6.38 11.45
CA TYR A 98 -10.32 5.63 10.23
C TYR A 98 -10.09 4.14 10.47
N ASN A 99 -11.04 3.31 10.05
CA ASN A 99 -10.92 1.86 10.15
C ASN A 99 -10.59 1.28 8.77
N LEU A 100 -9.37 0.78 8.65
CA LEU A 100 -8.92 0.12 7.43
C LEU A 100 -9.36 -1.34 7.44
N LYS A 101 -9.95 -1.77 6.34
CA LYS A 101 -10.37 -3.17 6.13
C LYS A 101 -9.42 -3.86 5.17
N PRO A 102 -9.25 -5.19 5.32
CA PRO A 102 -8.49 -5.96 4.35
C PRO A 102 -9.02 -5.85 2.93
#